data_88df772279938000c34df98e0897ecc5
#
_entry.id   88df772279938000c34df98e0897ecc5
#
_cell.length_a   1.000
_cell.length_b   1.000
_cell.length_c   1.000
_cell.angle_alpha   90.00
_cell.angle_beta   90.00
_cell.angle_gamma   90.00
#
_symmetry.space_group_name_H-M   'P 1'
#
loop_
_entity.id
_entity.type
_entity.pdbx_description
1 polymer ?
#
loop_
_entity_poly.entity_id
_entity_poly.type
_entity_poly.pdbx_seq_one_letter_code
_entity_poly.pdbx_strand_id
1 'polypeptide(L)'
;MATLFRFISMRGLVIKNTGSWYLVKTDEGNCVECKIKGNFRLKGIRSTNPVAVGDYVHIILNQEGTAFISEIEDRKNYIIRRASNLSKQSHIIAANLDQCMLIVTVNYPETSTTFIDRFLASAEAY
;
A
#
# COMPACT_ATOMS: atom_id res chain seq x y z
N MET A 1 -3.56 -0.88 -40.88
CA MET A 1 -3.97 -1.87 -39.86
C MET A 1 -3.84 -1.21 -38.50
N ALA A 2 -4.95 -0.99 -37.84
CA ALA A 2 -4.92 -0.55 -36.45
C ALA A 2 -4.43 -1.71 -35.57
N THR A 3 -3.21 -1.64 -35.10
CA THR A 3 -2.73 -2.56 -34.08
C THR A 3 -3.47 -2.18 -32.81
N LEU A 4 -4.51 -2.94 -32.47
CA LEU A 4 -5.16 -2.90 -31.18
C LEU A 4 -4.13 -3.31 -30.14
N PHE A 5 -3.43 -2.34 -29.55
CA PHE A 5 -2.68 -2.56 -28.34
C PHE A 5 -3.70 -2.86 -27.23
N ARG A 6 -3.97 -4.13 -27.03
CA ARG A 6 -4.64 -4.58 -25.83
C ARG A 6 -3.71 -4.27 -24.66
N PHE A 7 -3.93 -3.14 -24.01
CA PHE A 7 -3.45 -2.96 -22.66
C PHE A 7 -4.09 -4.05 -21.81
N ILE A 8 -3.33 -5.07 -21.47
CA ILE A 8 -3.82 -6.12 -20.57
C ILE A 8 -3.82 -5.50 -19.20
N SER A 9 -5.01 -5.09 -18.75
CA SER A 9 -5.23 -4.67 -17.38
C SER A 9 -5.48 -5.90 -16.53
N MET A 10 -4.75 -6.04 -15.43
CA MET A 10 -4.90 -7.12 -14.47
C MET A 10 -5.15 -6.53 -13.08
N ARG A 11 -5.98 -7.20 -12.30
CA ARG A 11 -6.18 -6.89 -10.90
C ARG A 11 -5.26 -7.74 -10.04
N GLY A 12 -4.75 -7.18 -8.95
CA GLY A 12 -3.92 -7.91 -8.01
C GLY A 12 -3.84 -7.26 -6.64
N LEU A 13 -3.24 -7.97 -5.73
CA LEU A 13 -3.00 -7.58 -4.35
C LEU A 13 -1.53 -7.21 -4.16
N VAL A 14 -1.26 -6.05 -3.62
CA VAL A 14 0.10 -5.65 -3.26
C VAL A 14 0.56 -6.43 -2.04
N ILE A 15 1.61 -7.24 -2.20
CA ILE A 15 2.15 -8.10 -1.14
C ILE A 15 3.52 -7.64 -0.62
N LYS A 16 4.20 -6.75 -1.34
CA LYS A 16 5.50 -6.20 -0.94
C LYS A 16 5.68 -4.80 -1.51
N ASN A 17 6.28 -3.92 -0.72
CA ASN A 17 6.66 -2.57 -1.09
C ASN A 17 8.12 -2.34 -0.70
N THR A 18 8.96 -2.00 -1.66
CA THR A 18 10.39 -1.68 -1.45
C THR A 18 10.68 -0.19 -1.58
N GLY A 19 9.65 0.65 -1.69
CA GLY A 19 9.75 2.08 -1.95
C GLY A 19 9.78 2.43 -3.45
N SER A 20 10.53 1.71 -4.26
CA SER A 20 10.63 1.93 -5.70
C SER A 20 9.82 0.92 -6.53
N TRP A 21 9.63 -0.25 -5.98
CA TRP A 21 8.94 -1.37 -6.62
C TRP A 21 7.88 -1.95 -5.71
N TYR A 22 6.84 -2.47 -6.32
CA TYR A 22 5.74 -3.17 -5.66
C TYR A 22 5.63 -4.56 -6.23
N LEU A 23 5.54 -5.56 -5.38
CA LEU A 23 5.21 -6.92 -5.80
C LEU A 23 3.71 -7.10 -5.69
N VAL A 24 3.07 -7.40 -6.81
CA VAL A 24 1.63 -7.58 -6.92
C VAL A 24 1.34 -9.03 -7.26
N LYS A 25 0.52 -9.68 -6.43
CA LYS A 25 -0.02 -11.01 -6.71
C LYS A 25 -1.32 -10.84 -7.48
N THR A 26 -1.33 -11.23 -8.74
CA THR A 26 -2.51 -11.14 -9.60
C THR A 26 -3.60 -12.12 -9.18
N ASP A 27 -4.83 -11.87 -9.58
CA ASP A 27 -5.96 -12.77 -9.31
C ASP A 27 -5.76 -14.17 -9.92
N GLU A 28 -4.91 -14.30 -10.94
CA GLU A 28 -4.48 -15.58 -11.52
C GLU A 28 -3.40 -16.30 -10.70
N GLY A 29 -2.88 -15.66 -9.66
CA GLY A 29 -1.87 -16.24 -8.75
C GLY A 29 -0.42 -15.95 -9.13
N ASN A 30 -0.16 -15.19 -10.18
CA ASN A 30 1.19 -14.78 -10.59
C ASN A 30 1.67 -13.56 -9.79
N CYS A 31 2.96 -13.53 -9.47
CA CYS A 31 3.58 -12.36 -8.85
C CYS A 31 4.31 -11.52 -9.91
N VAL A 32 3.98 -10.23 -9.96
CA VAL A 32 4.50 -9.28 -10.94
C VAL A 32 5.11 -8.09 -10.21
N GLU A 33 6.33 -7.73 -10.59
CA GLU A 33 6.96 -6.50 -10.11
C GLU A 33 6.45 -5.29 -10.88
N CYS A 34 5.93 -4.30 -10.15
CA CYS A 34 5.30 -3.13 -10.70
C CYS A 34 5.96 -1.85 -10.22
N LYS A 35 5.90 -0.82 -11.06
CA LYS A 35 6.21 0.56 -10.71
C LYS A 35 4.94 1.40 -10.65
N ILE A 36 5.03 2.56 -10.01
CA ILE A 36 3.99 3.58 -10.11
C ILE A 36 4.34 4.50 -11.28
N LYS A 37 3.35 4.82 -12.10
CA LYS A 37 3.50 5.81 -13.16
C LYS A 37 3.67 7.20 -12.55
N GLY A 38 4.64 7.99 -13.03
CA GLY A 38 5.07 9.25 -12.41
C GLY A 38 3.99 10.34 -12.24
N ASN A 39 2.85 10.19 -12.88
CA ASN A 39 1.70 11.10 -12.76
C ASN A 39 0.57 10.54 -11.89
N PHE A 40 0.83 9.47 -11.16
CA PHE A 40 -0.17 8.84 -10.32
C PHE A 40 -0.40 9.67 -9.06
N ARG A 41 -1.42 10.53 -9.11
CA ARG A 41 -1.90 11.26 -7.94
C ARG A 41 -3.18 10.61 -7.44
N LEU A 42 -3.09 9.91 -6.33
CA LEU A 42 -4.28 9.54 -5.57
C LEU A 42 -4.96 10.82 -5.10
N LYS A 43 -6.22 10.99 -5.45
CA LYS A 43 -7.04 12.10 -4.96
C LYS A 43 -7.06 12.07 -3.42
N GLY A 44 -6.47 13.09 -2.81
CA GLY A 44 -6.59 13.34 -1.37
C GLY A 44 -5.51 12.75 -0.47
N ILE A 45 -4.59 11.92 -0.96
CA ILE A 45 -3.50 11.38 -0.14
C ILE A 45 -2.17 12.04 -0.54
N ARG A 46 -1.70 12.94 0.31
CA ARG A 46 -0.35 13.51 0.22
C ARG A 46 0.64 12.54 0.89
N SER A 47 0.96 11.44 0.24
CA SER A 47 1.97 10.51 0.68
C SER A 47 3.03 10.35 -0.39
N THR A 48 4.28 10.20 0.03
CA THR A 48 5.39 9.83 -0.86
C THR A 48 5.22 8.42 -1.42
N ASN A 49 4.49 7.56 -0.70
CA ASN A 49 4.15 6.20 -1.12
C ASN A 49 2.64 6.02 -1.08
N PRO A 50 1.94 6.27 -2.20
CA PRO A 50 0.48 6.19 -2.25
C PRO A 50 -0.06 4.76 -2.16
N VAL A 51 0.75 3.76 -2.49
CA VAL A 51 0.37 2.35 -2.48
C VAL A 51 0.93 1.67 -1.24
N ALA A 52 0.10 0.90 -0.55
CA ALA A 52 0.47 0.14 0.63
C ALA A 52 0.30 -1.36 0.41
N VAL A 53 1.02 -2.16 1.19
CA VAL A 53 0.77 -3.60 1.26
C VAL A 53 -0.68 -3.84 1.68
N GLY A 54 -1.37 -4.72 0.99
CA GLY A 54 -2.79 -5.00 1.18
C GLY A 54 -3.72 -4.23 0.23
N ASP A 55 -3.22 -3.24 -0.52
CA ASP A 55 -4.01 -2.58 -1.55
C ASP A 55 -4.34 -3.52 -2.69
N TYR A 56 -5.59 -3.47 -3.16
CA TYR A 56 -5.98 -4.03 -4.44
C TYR A 56 -5.75 -3.00 -5.51
N VAL A 57 -5.03 -3.39 -6.54
CA VAL A 57 -4.58 -2.50 -7.61
C VAL A 57 -4.89 -3.07 -8.98
N HIS A 58 -5.00 -2.17 -9.96
CA HIS A 58 -5.01 -2.54 -11.37
C HIS A 58 -3.64 -2.23 -11.96
N ILE A 59 -3.09 -3.19 -12.68
CA ILE A 59 -1.78 -3.07 -13.31
C ILE A 59 -1.91 -3.17 -14.83
N ILE A 60 -1.06 -2.42 -15.52
CA ILE A 60 -0.97 -2.38 -16.97
C ILE A 60 0.44 -2.79 -17.37
N LEU A 61 0.55 -3.73 -18.30
CA LEU A 61 1.81 -4.07 -18.94
C LEU A 61 2.03 -3.14 -20.14
N ASN A 62 3.23 -2.54 -20.21
CA ASN A 62 3.63 -1.82 -21.41
C ASN A 62 4.21 -2.78 -22.47
N GLN A 63 4.57 -2.24 -23.62
CA GLN A 63 5.13 -3.02 -24.75
C GLN A 63 6.47 -3.69 -24.41
N GLU A 64 7.22 -3.11 -23.46
CA GLU A 64 8.53 -3.61 -23.02
C GLU A 64 8.44 -4.67 -21.92
N GLY A 65 7.20 -5.04 -21.51
CA GLY A 65 6.97 -6.01 -20.44
C GLY A 65 7.09 -5.44 -19.03
N THR A 66 7.22 -4.12 -18.87
CA THR A 66 7.21 -3.47 -17.56
C THR A 66 5.77 -3.23 -17.11
N ALA A 67 5.46 -3.66 -15.88
CA ALA A 67 4.17 -3.45 -15.27
C ALA A 67 4.09 -2.15 -14.48
N PHE A 68 2.98 -1.44 -14.62
CA PHE A 68 2.68 -0.20 -13.90
C PHE A 68 1.36 -0.32 -13.18
N ILE A 69 1.33 0.18 -11.93
CA ILE A 69 0.08 0.36 -11.21
C ILE A 69 -0.64 1.58 -11.78
N SER A 70 -1.84 1.37 -12.31
CA SER A 70 -2.68 2.40 -12.93
C SER A 70 -3.75 2.94 -12.00
N GLU A 71 -4.23 2.11 -11.06
CA GLU A 71 -5.33 2.44 -10.17
C GLU A 71 -5.21 1.65 -8.87
N ILE A 72 -5.68 2.25 -7.77
CA ILE A 72 -5.84 1.61 -6.47
C ILE A 72 -7.33 1.58 -6.16
N GLU A 73 -7.85 0.41 -5.79
CA GLU A 73 -9.23 0.26 -5.35
C GLU A 73 -9.45 0.88 -3.97
N ASP A 74 -10.68 1.24 -3.67
CA ASP A 74 -11.05 1.78 -2.36
C ASP A 74 -10.68 0.82 -1.24
N ARG A 75 -10.09 1.36 -0.19
CA ARG A 75 -9.68 0.60 0.99
C ARG A 75 -10.85 0.42 1.94
N LYS A 76 -11.04 -0.79 2.47
CA LYS A 76 -12.00 -0.98 3.57
C LYS A 76 -11.47 -0.41 4.90
N ASN A 77 -10.17 -0.45 5.10
CA ASN A 77 -9.47 0.09 6.25
C ASN A 77 -7.97 0.23 5.97
N TYR A 78 -7.27 0.89 6.85
CA TYR A 78 -5.81 0.97 6.81
C TYR A 78 -5.25 1.36 8.17
N ILE A 79 -3.97 1.09 8.40
CA ILE A 79 -3.24 1.52 9.57
C ILE A 79 -2.13 2.50 9.17
N ILE A 80 -2.00 3.59 9.92
CA ILE A 80 -1.02 4.63 9.65
C ILE A 80 0.05 4.70 10.74
N ARG A 81 1.22 5.18 10.33
CA ARG A 81 2.28 5.62 11.22
C ARG A 81 2.53 7.11 10.97
N ARG A 82 2.44 7.93 12.01
CA ARG A 82 2.90 9.30 11.93
C ARG A 82 4.43 9.35 12.01
N ALA A 83 5.05 10.12 11.12
CA ALA A 83 6.46 10.44 11.26
C ALA A 83 6.66 11.27 12.54
N SER A 84 7.69 10.94 13.32
CA SER A 84 8.04 11.63 14.56
C SER A 84 8.54 13.07 14.34
N ASN A 85 8.90 13.42 13.12
CA ASN A 85 9.33 14.73 12.73
C ASN A 85 8.15 15.56 12.23
N LEU A 86 8.17 16.86 12.48
CA LEU A 86 7.26 17.95 12.12
C LEU A 86 6.59 17.90 10.72
N SER A 87 6.87 16.87 9.92
CA SER A 87 6.16 16.63 8.68
C SER A 87 4.75 16.12 8.98
N LYS A 88 3.75 16.82 8.49
CA LYS A 88 2.34 16.42 8.53
C LYS A 88 2.03 15.15 7.68
N GLN A 89 3.05 14.38 7.35
CA GLN A 89 2.92 13.21 6.50
C GLN A 89 2.73 11.95 7.35
N SER A 90 1.60 11.31 7.18
CA SER A 90 1.36 9.97 7.70
C SER A 90 1.73 8.93 6.64
N HIS A 91 2.35 7.85 7.06
CA HIS A 91 2.64 6.70 6.20
C HIS A 91 1.62 5.60 6.47
N ILE A 92 0.99 5.12 5.41
CA ILE A 92 0.14 3.95 5.50
C ILE A 92 1.04 2.72 5.54
N ILE A 93 0.92 1.93 6.61
CA ILE A 93 1.72 0.73 6.83
C ILE A 93 1.12 -0.45 6.07
N ALA A 94 -0.19 -0.61 6.17
CA ALA A 94 -0.95 -1.67 5.52
C ALA A 94 -2.41 -1.26 5.32
N ALA A 95 -3.06 -1.88 4.35
CA ALA A 95 -4.45 -1.63 4.00
C ALA A 95 -5.25 -2.94 3.90
N ASN A 96 -6.57 -2.84 3.96
CA ASN A 96 -7.50 -3.94 3.82
C ASN A 96 -7.22 -5.09 4.81
N LEU A 97 -7.02 -4.72 6.08
CA LEU A 97 -6.69 -5.64 7.15
C LEU A 97 -7.96 -6.33 7.68
N ASP A 98 -7.87 -7.63 7.91
CA ASP A 98 -8.89 -8.39 8.62
C ASP A 98 -8.62 -8.38 10.14
N GLN A 99 -7.34 -8.41 10.52
CA GLN A 99 -6.88 -8.39 11.90
C GLN A 99 -5.57 -7.62 12.02
N CYS A 100 -5.37 -6.99 13.16
CA CYS A 100 -4.12 -6.36 13.53
C CYS A 100 -3.68 -6.85 14.90
N MET A 101 -2.46 -7.39 14.98
CA MET A 101 -1.89 -7.89 16.22
C MET A 101 -0.81 -6.94 16.70
N LEU A 102 -1.05 -6.30 17.84
CA LEU A 102 -0.05 -5.47 18.50
C LEU A 102 0.81 -6.33 19.43
N ILE A 103 2.08 -6.46 19.11
CA ILE A 103 3.06 -7.16 19.94
C ILE A 103 3.71 -6.15 20.87
N VAL A 104 3.63 -6.42 22.16
CA VAL A 104 4.19 -5.56 23.21
C VAL A 104 5.14 -6.35 24.11
N THR A 105 6.10 -5.65 24.72
CA THR A 105 6.98 -6.21 25.74
C THR A 105 6.66 -5.59 27.09
N VAL A 106 6.66 -6.42 28.13
CA VAL A 106 6.42 -5.98 29.50
C VAL A 106 7.69 -5.36 30.08
N ASN A 107 8.84 -5.97 29.81
CA ASN A 107 10.16 -5.52 30.26
C ASN A 107 11.22 -5.67 29.18
N TYR A 108 12.26 -4.86 29.24
CA TYR A 108 13.52 -4.95 28.49
C TYR A 108 13.42 -4.98 26.95
N PRO A 109 12.92 -3.93 26.31
CA PRO A 109 12.37 -2.70 26.87
C PRO A 109 10.87 -2.81 27.14
N GLU A 110 10.38 -2.00 28.07
CA GLU A 110 8.95 -1.84 28.31
C GLU A 110 8.28 -1.09 27.15
N THR A 111 7.19 -1.62 26.64
CA THR A 111 6.34 -0.87 25.68
C THR A 111 5.50 0.15 26.46
N SER A 112 5.61 1.43 26.11
CA SER A 112 4.87 2.48 26.82
C SER A 112 3.35 2.34 26.60
N THR A 113 2.59 2.62 27.64
CA THR A 113 1.11 2.65 27.56
C THR A 113 0.64 3.72 26.61
N THR A 114 1.37 4.83 26.49
CA THR A 114 1.07 5.89 25.51
C THR A 114 1.14 5.38 24.09
N PHE A 115 2.13 4.55 23.76
CA PHE A 115 2.22 3.93 22.44
C PHE A 115 1.04 3.00 22.16
N ILE A 116 0.68 2.17 23.14
CA ILE A 116 -0.46 1.25 23.04
C ILE A 116 -1.75 2.03 22.80
N ASP A 117 -1.99 3.08 23.59
CA ASP A 117 -3.21 3.91 23.45
C ASP A 117 -3.29 4.59 22.10
N ARG A 118 -2.18 5.12 21.60
CA ARG A 118 -2.12 5.75 20.27
C ARG A 118 -2.35 4.75 19.15
N PHE A 119 -1.80 3.55 19.28
CA PHE A 119 -2.01 2.48 18.31
C PHE A 119 -3.49 2.08 18.25
N LEU A 120 -4.11 1.84 19.41
CA LEU A 120 -5.52 1.46 19.49
C LEU A 120 -6.44 2.56 18.95
N ALA A 121 -6.16 3.81 19.29
CA ALA A 121 -6.91 4.96 18.79
C ALA A 121 -6.82 5.09 17.26
N SER A 122 -5.62 4.89 16.69
CA SER A 122 -5.40 4.87 15.24
C SER A 122 -6.16 3.73 14.56
N ALA A 123 -6.10 2.54 15.14
CA ALA A 123 -6.79 1.37 14.61
C ALA A 123 -8.32 1.54 14.63
N GLU A 124 -8.86 2.21 15.64
CA GLU A 124 -10.30 2.53 15.74
C GLU A 124 -10.71 3.60 14.73
N ALA A 125 -9.84 4.56 14.42
CA ALA A 125 -10.15 5.72 13.58
C ALA A 125 -10.19 5.40 12.08
N TYR A 126 -9.47 4.41 11.62
CA TYR A 126 -9.29 4.08 10.21
C TYR A 126 -9.62 2.61 9.91
#